data_8071c96ae9a659f9bff205dd68952fb0
#
_entry.id   8071c96ae9a659f9bff205dd68952fb0
#
_cell.length_a   1.000
_cell.length_b   1.000
_cell.length_c   1.000
_cell.angle_alpha   90.00
_cell.angle_beta   90.00
_cell.angle_gamma   90.00
#
_symmetry.space_group_name_H-M   'P 1'
#
loop_
_entity.id
_entity.type
_entity.pdbx_description
1 polymer ?
#
loop_
_entity_poly.entity_id
_entity_poly.type
_entity_poly.pdbx_seq_one_letter_code
_entity_poly.pdbx_strand_id
1 'polypeptide(L)'
;MVVPADLDTPTGGNIYDRSLAVALSEIGADVELRPVAGRWPVATPSAQDQLAGLLQADAPVLVDGLLACGAPDAVASAVTAGARVHVLVHLPLALETGLSADDAAVLEALERQTLHAATGVVATSQWAAADLRERHGLDVVAVALPGTDPAPAATGSTPPRLLHLASVTPRKDQLGVVEALALVQDLAWSADLVGVLDTDPEYVRRVQATIDGYGLSERIRLTGPATGAALRAAWDAADLLLLPSHAETWGLVVTEALARGVPAVVGLGTGAEEALGRTRAGAIPGAVVPPGDPAALAAAMRDLLGPGRDRVLAAVHDRGQELSRWPDTARDVLEAVR
;
A
#
# COMPACT_ATOMS: atom_id res chain seq x y z
N MET A 1 -2.03 -18.40 9.53
CA MET A 1 -1.59 -16.99 9.44
C MET A 1 -1.86 -16.30 10.77
N VAL A 2 -0.92 -15.51 11.26
CA VAL A 2 -1.07 -14.70 12.49
C VAL A 2 -1.07 -13.23 12.11
N VAL A 3 -2.15 -12.52 12.44
CA VAL A 3 -2.46 -11.18 11.92
C VAL A 3 -2.96 -10.25 13.02
N PRO A 4 -2.92 -8.92 12.84
CA PRO A 4 -3.55 -7.97 13.77
C PRO A 4 -5.06 -8.24 13.90
N ALA A 5 -5.61 -8.02 15.10
CA ALA A 5 -7.03 -8.27 15.35
C ALA A 5 -7.96 -7.23 14.71
N ASP A 6 -7.45 -6.07 14.32
CA ASP A 6 -8.20 -4.97 13.71
C ASP A 6 -8.26 -5.04 12.17
N LEU A 7 -8.32 -6.26 11.62
CA LEU A 7 -8.36 -6.52 10.18
C LEU A 7 -9.46 -5.76 9.42
N ASP A 8 -10.52 -5.30 10.10
CA ASP A 8 -11.59 -4.52 9.48
C ASP A 8 -11.19 -3.07 9.17
N THR A 9 -10.11 -2.58 9.78
CA THR A 9 -9.54 -1.28 9.42
C THR A 9 -8.96 -1.34 8.01
N PRO A 10 -9.36 -0.45 7.09
CA PRO A 10 -8.99 -0.55 5.68
C PRO A 10 -7.56 -0.02 5.42
N THR A 11 -6.56 -0.71 5.95
CA THR A 11 -5.14 -0.51 5.62
C THR A 11 -4.70 -1.45 4.49
N GLY A 12 -3.62 -1.10 3.79
CA GLY A 12 -3.08 -1.96 2.73
C GLY A 12 -2.66 -3.34 3.25
N GLY A 13 -2.06 -3.42 4.44
CA GLY A 13 -1.68 -4.68 5.08
C GLY A 13 -2.90 -5.55 5.40
N ASN A 14 -3.90 -4.97 6.09
CA ASN A 14 -5.13 -5.70 6.45
C ASN A 14 -5.91 -6.19 5.20
N ILE A 15 -5.93 -5.41 4.12
CA ILE A 15 -6.54 -5.82 2.86
C ILE A 15 -5.77 -7.02 2.28
N TYR A 16 -4.44 -6.93 2.26
CA TYR A 16 -3.59 -8.03 1.78
C TYR A 16 -3.83 -9.30 2.59
N ASP A 17 -3.77 -9.23 3.92
CA ASP A 17 -3.90 -10.39 4.81
C ASP A 17 -5.25 -11.10 4.66
N ARG A 18 -6.35 -10.33 4.60
CA ARG A 18 -7.69 -10.90 4.37
C ARG A 18 -7.81 -11.57 3.00
N SER A 19 -7.35 -10.87 1.96
CA SER A 19 -7.45 -11.37 0.59
C SER A 19 -6.57 -12.60 0.39
N LEU A 20 -5.36 -12.61 0.98
CA LEU A 20 -4.48 -13.77 0.97
C LEU A 20 -5.11 -14.97 1.68
N ALA A 21 -5.70 -14.78 2.86
CA ALA A 21 -6.34 -15.87 3.61
C ALA A 21 -7.49 -16.49 2.82
N VAL A 22 -8.31 -15.68 2.15
CA VAL A 22 -9.38 -16.15 1.26
C VAL A 22 -8.78 -16.93 0.09
N ALA A 23 -7.80 -16.37 -0.60
CA ALA A 23 -7.18 -16.98 -1.78
C ALA A 23 -6.45 -18.30 -1.47
N LEU A 24 -5.79 -18.39 -0.31
CA LEU A 24 -5.18 -19.65 0.16
C LEU A 24 -6.24 -20.74 0.31
N SER A 25 -7.38 -20.41 0.91
CA SER A 25 -8.51 -21.35 1.04
C SER A 25 -9.09 -21.75 -0.32
N GLU A 26 -9.22 -20.79 -1.25
CA GLU A 26 -9.74 -21.04 -2.61
C GLU A 26 -8.86 -21.98 -3.43
N ILE A 27 -7.53 -21.93 -3.24
CA ILE A 27 -6.60 -22.85 -3.90
C ILE A 27 -6.42 -24.19 -3.16
N GLY A 28 -7.21 -24.42 -2.09
CA GLY A 28 -7.26 -25.68 -1.34
C GLY A 28 -6.21 -25.81 -0.24
N ALA A 29 -5.54 -24.73 0.17
CA ALA A 29 -4.68 -24.76 1.35
C ALA A 29 -5.52 -24.79 2.63
N ASP A 30 -5.10 -25.61 3.60
CA ASP A 30 -5.67 -25.59 4.95
C ASP A 30 -5.01 -24.41 5.72
N VAL A 31 -5.73 -23.30 5.81
CA VAL A 31 -5.25 -22.06 6.44
C VAL A 31 -6.11 -21.67 7.62
N GLU A 32 -5.48 -21.45 8.75
CA GLU A 32 -6.12 -20.91 9.94
C GLU A 32 -5.68 -19.46 10.15
N LEU A 33 -6.64 -18.55 10.27
CA LEU A 33 -6.39 -17.14 10.57
C LEU A 33 -6.48 -16.92 12.09
N ARG A 34 -5.37 -16.47 12.69
CA ARG A 34 -5.21 -16.25 14.12
C ARG A 34 -4.99 -14.76 14.41
N PRO A 35 -6.05 -13.99 14.77
CA PRO A 35 -5.91 -12.58 15.11
C PRO A 35 -5.30 -12.38 16.50
N VAL A 36 -4.39 -11.41 16.62
CA VAL A 36 -3.76 -11.02 17.90
C VAL A 36 -4.10 -9.55 18.19
N ALA A 37 -4.74 -9.34 19.34
CA ALA A 37 -5.05 -8.00 19.83
C ALA A 37 -3.82 -7.31 20.41
N GLY A 38 -3.79 -5.96 20.33
CA GLY A 38 -2.72 -5.15 20.91
C GLY A 38 -2.44 -3.90 20.12
N ARG A 39 -1.62 -3.02 20.68
CA ARG A 39 -1.09 -1.84 20.00
C ARG A 39 0.30 -2.18 19.46
N TRP A 40 0.33 -2.74 18.28
CA TRP A 40 1.55 -3.15 17.61
C TRP A 40 2.19 -1.99 16.82
N PRO A 41 3.53 -1.96 16.70
CA PRO A 41 4.54 -2.91 17.19
C PRO A 41 4.92 -2.74 18.67
N VAL A 42 4.38 -1.77 19.39
CA VAL A 42 4.66 -1.54 20.82
C VAL A 42 3.56 -2.22 21.65
N ALA A 43 3.65 -3.54 21.76
CA ALA A 43 2.66 -4.37 22.43
C ALA A 43 2.94 -4.55 23.93
N THR A 44 1.88 -4.88 24.68
CA THR A 44 2.02 -5.26 26.10
C THR A 44 2.67 -6.64 26.21
N PRO A 45 3.31 -6.96 27.36
CA PRO A 45 3.85 -8.30 27.61
C PRO A 45 2.83 -9.43 27.38
N SER A 46 1.58 -9.24 27.81
CA SER A 46 0.51 -10.22 27.60
C SER A 46 0.18 -10.45 26.11
N ALA A 47 0.22 -9.41 25.27
CA ALA A 47 0.02 -9.58 23.82
C ALA A 47 1.23 -10.29 23.17
N GLN A 48 2.44 -10.00 23.65
CA GLN A 48 3.65 -10.71 23.21
C GLN A 48 3.62 -12.18 23.62
N ASP A 49 3.17 -12.52 24.84
CA ASP A 49 2.99 -13.91 25.31
C ASP A 49 1.94 -14.64 24.47
N GLN A 50 0.83 -13.99 24.13
CA GLN A 50 -0.17 -14.56 23.23
C GLN A 50 0.43 -14.88 21.85
N LEU A 51 1.17 -13.93 21.25
CA LEU A 51 1.87 -14.14 20.00
C LEU A 51 2.85 -15.33 20.11
N ALA A 52 3.69 -15.36 21.15
CA ALA A 52 4.66 -16.42 21.38
C ALA A 52 4.02 -17.81 21.39
N GLY A 53 2.85 -17.96 22.03
CA GLY A 53 2.08 -19.20 22.01
C GLY A 53 1.60 -19.61 20.62
N LEU A 54 1.20 -18.65 19.78
CA LEU A 54 0.72 -18.91 18.42
C LEU A 54 1.86 -19.27 17.44
N LEU A 55 3.09 -18.85 17.73
CA LEU A 55 4.25 -19.18 16.90
C LEU A 55 4.75 -20.62 17.12
N GLN A 56 4.34 -21.31 18.20
CA GLN A 56 4.71 -22.69 18.54
C GLN A 56 3.80 -23.69 17.82
N ALA A 57 3.79 -23.69 16.50
CA ALA A 57 2.95 -24.57 15.70
C ALA A 57 3.80 -25.58 14.90
N ASP A 58 3.28 -26.80 14.69
CA ASP A 58 3.92 -27.83 13.85
C ASP A 58 3.89 -27.44 12.35
N ALA A 59 2.82 -26.75 11.93
CA ALA A 59 2.69 -26.21 10.57
C ALA A 59 3.47 -24.90 10.42
N PRO A 60 3.86 -24.51 9.18
CA PRO A 60 4.46 -23.19 8.93
C PRO A 60 3.55 -22.07 9.39
N VAL A 61 4.11 -21.08 10.08
CA VAL A 61 3.42 -19.88 10.50
C VAL A 61 3.85 -18.73 9.63
N LEU A 62 2.91 -18.09 8.92
CA LEU A 62 3.09 -16.80 8.31
C LEU A 62 2.56 -15.74 9.28
N VAL A 63 3.42 -14.85 9.74
CA VAL A 63 3.06 -13.80 10.70
C VAL A 63 3.25 -12.42 10.08
N ASP A 64 2.27 -11.52 10.27
CA ASP A 64 2.38 -10.12 9.87
C ASP A 64 3.60 -9.46 10.54
N GLY A 65 4.37 -8.70 9.75
CA GLY A 65 5.60 -8.05 10.19
C GLY A 65 5.40 -7.08 11.34
N LEU A 66 4.23 -6.42 11.40
CA LEU A 66 3.90 -5.51 12.50
C LEU A 66 3.87 -6.24 13.84
N LEU A 67 3.33 -7.47 13.87
CA LEU A 67 3.29 -8.33 15.05
C LEU A 67 4.67 -8.92 15.36
N ALA A 68 5.28 -9.54 14.37
CA ALA A 68 6.55 -10.24 14.51
C ALA A 68 7.66 -9.31 15.01
N CYS A 69 7.80 -8.13 14.40
CA CYS A 69 8.84 -7.17 14.76
C CYS A 69 8.57 -6.45 16.09
N GLY A 70 7.34 -6.51 16.60
CA GLY A 70 7.02 -6.09 17.96
C GLY A 70 7.38 -7.10 19.07
N ALA A 71 7.81 -8.32 18.69
CA ALA A 71 8.17 -9.39 19.64
C ALA A 71 9.32 -10.26 19.11
N PRO A 72 10.51 -9.69 18.85
CA PRO A 72 11.63 -10.40 18.23
C PRO A 72 12.08 -11.63 19.00
N ASP A 73 12.07 -11.57 20.34
CA ASP A 73 12.45 -12.69 21.19
C ASP A 73 11.48 -13.88 21.10
N ALA A 74 10.19 -13.60 20.86
CA ALA A 74 9.18 -14.64 20.62
C ALA A 74 9.46 -15.39 19.31
N VAL A 75 9.79 -14.67 18.23
CA VAL A 75 10.17 -15.27 16.95
C VAL A 75 11.45 -16.08 17.09
N ALA A 76 12.50 -15.53 17.69
CA ALA A 76 13.77 -16.22 17.90
C ALA A 76 13.61 -17.52 18.73
N SER A 77 12.81 -17.44 19.81
CA SER A 77 12.53 -18.60 20.67
C SER A 77 11.75 -19.69 19.95
N ALA A 78 10.73 -19.31 19.16
CA ALA A 78 9.93 -20.27 18.39
C ALA A 78 10.77 -21.01 17.33
N VAL A 79 11.59 -20.27 16.57
CA VAL A 79 12.47 -20.87 15.55
C VAL A 79 13.55 -21.76 16.20
N THR A 80 14.11 -21.34 17.34
CA THR A 80 15.07 -22.16 18.10
C THR A 80 14.42 -23.46 18.59
N ALA A 81 13.14 -23.44 18.94
CA ALA A 81 12.35 -24.62 19.32
C ALA A 81 11.94 -25.50 18.12
N GLY A 82 12.24 -25.10 16.88
CA GLY A 82 11.98 -25.87 15.65
C GLY A 82 10.74 -25.44 14.88
N ALA A 83 10.05 -24.37 15.30
CA ALA A 83 8.94 -23.83 14.53
C ALA A 83 9.43 -23.16 13.21
N ARG A 84 8.62 -23.24 12.16
CA ARG A 84 8.88 -22.56 10.88
C ARG A 84 8.09 -21.25 10.85
N VAL A 85 8.76 -20.15 11.19
CA VAL A 85 8.15 -18.82 11.28
C VAL A 85 8.60 -17.98 10.10
N HIS A 86 7.65 -17.59 9.25
CA HIS A 86 7.87 -16.70 8.10
C HIS A 86 7.22 -15.35 8.38
N VAL A 87 7.95 -14.26 8.11
CA VAL A 87 7.48 -12.89 8.37
C VAL A 87 7.06 -12.24 7.06
N LEU A 88 5.81 -11.77 7.00
CA LEU A 88 5.26 -11.02 5.89
C LEU A 88 5.38 -9.52 6.16
N VAL A 89 6.22 -8.83 5.40
CA VAL A 89 6.48 -7.39 5.58
C VAL A 89 5.65 -6.58 4.60
N HIS A 90 4.65 -5.85 5.11
CA HIS A 90 3.82 -4.93 4.34
C HIS A 90 4.47 -3.56 4.17
N LEU A 91 5.12 -3.05 5.21
CA LEU A 91 5.86 -1.78 5.22
C LEU A 91 7.00 -1.92 6.22
N PRO A 92 8.26 -1.59 5.86
CA PRO A 92 9.34 -1.48 6.83
C PRO A 92 8.96 -0.52 7.95
N LEU A 93 9.12 -0.95 9.21
CA LEU A 93 8.61 -0.21 10.37
C LEU A 93 9.16 1.22 10.47
N ALA A 94 10.41 1.43 10.07
CA ALA A 94 11.04 2.75 10.08
C ALA A 94 10.44 3.73 9.05
N LEU A 95 9.64 3.25 8.08
CA LEU A 95 8.96 4.09 7.08
C LEU A 95 7.56 4.54 7.53
N GLU A 96 7.13 4.16 8.73
CA GLU A 96 5.82 4.55 9.24
C GLU A 96 5.77 6.07 9.53
N THR A 97 4.57 6.63 9.37
CA THR A 97 4.34 8.07 9.54
C THR A 97 4.36 8.48 11.01
N GLY A 98 4.93 9.64 11.32
CA GLY A 98 4.87 10.26 12.65
C GLY A 98 5.92 9.77 13.65
N LEU A 99 6.88 8.95 13.20
CA LEU A 99 8.00 8.52 14.01
C LEU A 99 9.04 9.64 14.18
N SER A 100 9.61 9.76 15.38
CA SER A 100 10.88 10.46 15.56
C SER A 100 12.04 9.65 14.94
N ALA A 101 13.18 10.28 14.70
CA ALA A 101 14.36 9.57 14.21
C ALA A 101 14.83 8.47 15.19
N ASP A 102 14.71 8.71 16.47
CA ASP A 102 15.08 7.74 17.52
C ASP A 102 14.10 6.56 17.52
N ASP A 103 12.79 6.81 17.45
CA ASP A 103 11.78 5.75 17.38
C ASP A 103 11.94 4.91 16.10
N ALA A 104 12.19 5.55 14.95
CA ALA A 104 12.44 4.87 13.70
C ALA A 104 13.67 3.95 13.80
N ALA A 105 14.77 4.42 14.42
CA ALA A 105 15.97 3.62 14.63
C ALA A 105 15.73 2.42 15.56
N VAL A 106 14.94 2.59 16.60
CA VAL A 106 14.55 1.49 17.51
C VAL A 106 13.72 0.45 16.76
N LEU A 107 12.71 0.87 16.01
CA LEU A 107 11.87 -0.05 15.24
C LEU A 107 12.65 -0.77 14.15
N GLU A 108 13.58 -0.08 13.48
CA GLU A 108 14.47 -0.71 12.49
C GLU A 108 15.37 -1.78 13.12
N ALA A 109 15.87 -1.54 14.34
CA ALA A 109 16.68 -2.52 15.05
C ALA A 109 15.87 -3.77 15.45
N LEU A 110 14.62 -3.60 15.94
CA LEU A 110 13.70 -4.69 16.25
C LEU A 110 13.35 -5.50 14.99
N GLU A 111 13.04 -4.81 13.90
CA GLU A 111 12.75 -5.43 12.61
C GLU A 111 13.95 -6.26 12.13
N ARG A 112 15.16 -5.70 12.16
CA ARG A 112 16.40 -6.41 11.80
C ARG A 112 16.57 -7.67 12.63
N GLN A 113 16.44 -7.58 13.96
CA GLN A 113 16.56 -8.73 14.88
C GLN A 113 15.56 -9.82 14.50
N THR A 114 14.30 -9.45 14.27
CA THR A 114 13.22 -10.37 13.91
C THR A 114 13.47 -11.06 12.58
N LEU A 115 13.80 -10.29 11.54
CA LEU A 115 13.96 -10.82 10.18
C LEU A 115 15.15 -11.77 10.07
N HIS A 116 16.24 -11.53 10.84
CA HIS A 116 17.37 -12.47 10.93
C HIS A 116 17.06 -13.74 11.73
N ALA A 117 16.13 -13.67 12.68
CA ALA A 117 15.72 -14.84 13.48
C ALA A 117 14.68 -15.72 12.76
N ALA A 118 13.91 -15.15 11.83
CA ALA A 118 12.84 -15.84 11.12
C ALA A 118 13.37 -16.96 10.20
N THR A 119 12.54 -17.96 9.94
CA THR A 119 12.82 -19.02 8.97
C THR A 119 12.86 -18.47 7.53
N GLY A 120 12.04 -17.46 7.24
CA GLY A 120 12.01 -16.76 5.95
C GLY A 120 11.28 -15.45 6.05
N VAL A 121 11.51 -14.59 5.05
CA VAL A 121 10.91 -13.25 4.92
C VAL A 121 10.20 -13.16 3.58
N VAL A 122 8.98 -12.65 3.60
CA VAL A 122 8.15 -12.40 2.40
C VAL A 122 7.85 -10.91 2.31
N ALA A 123 8.15 -10.31 1.16
CA ALA A 123 7.84 -8.92 0.85
C ALA A 123 6.70 -8.83 -0.18
N THR A 124 6.01 -7.69 -0.21
CA THR A 124 4.87 -7.46 -1.09
C THR A 124 5.25 -6.92 -2.48
N SER A 125 6.56 -6.70 -2.75
CA SER A 125 7.06 -6.25 -4.04
C SER A 125 8.56 -6.53 -4.19
N GLN A 126 9.08 -6.45 -5.41
CA GLN A 126 10.54 -6.50 -5.65
C GLN A 126 11.23 -5.28 -5.04
N TRP A 127 10.58 -4.11 -5.10
CA TRP A 127 11.07 -2.89 -4.47
C TRP A 127 11.23 -3.10 -2.95
N ALA A 128 10.18 -3.59 -2.28
CA ALA A 128 10.22 -3.86 -0.83
C ALA A 128 11.27 -4.93 -0.49
N ALA A 129 11.39 -5.99 -1.30
CA ALA A 129 12.42 -7.01 -1.10
C ALA A 129 13.83 -6.46 -1.25
N ALA A 130 14.07 -5.54 -2.20
CA ALA A 130 15.36 -4.88 -2.37
C ALA A 130 15.69 -3.96 -1.18
N ASP A 131 14.72 -3.15 -0.72
CA ASP A 131 14.86 -2.30 0.45
C ASP A 131 15.19 -3.11 1.72
N LEU A 132 14.46 -4.21 1.97
CA LEU A 132 14.71 -5.08 3.12
C LEU A 132 16.09 -5.74 3.09
N ARG A 133 16.57 -6.16 1.90
CA ARG A 133 17.92 -6.71 1.74
C ARG A 133 18.98 -5.66 2.05
N GLU A 134 18.84 -4.46 1.49
CA GLU A 134 19.79 -3.36 1.70
C GLU A 134 19.79 -2.88 3.15
N ARG A 135 18.60 -2.62 3.70
CA ARG A 135 18.40 -2.08 5.06
C ARG A 135 18.86 -3.03 6.15
N HIS A 136 18.57 -4.31 6.01
CA HIS A 136 18.81 -5.31 7.05
C HIS A 136 19.95 -6.28 6.74
N GLY A 137 20.53 -6.27 5.55
CA GLY A 137 21.58 -7.20 5.15
C GLY A 137 21.08 -8.63 4.99
N LEU A 138 19.86 -8.82 4.45
CA LEU A 138 19.26 -10.13 4.23
C LEU A 138 19.73 -10.72 2.88
N ASP A 139 20.11 -12.00 2.87
CA ASP A 139 20.54 -12.67 1.63
C ASP A 139 19.34 -12.97 0.72
N VAL A 140 18.24 -13.45 1.30
CA VAL A 140 17.04 -13.89 0.57
C VAL A 140 15.78 -13.27 1.19
N VAL A 141 14.97 -12.65 0.33
CA VAL A 141 13.61 -12.20 0.64
C VAL A 141 12.72 -12.70 -0.48
N ALA A 142 11.74 -13.54 -0.16
CA ALA A 142 10.73 -13.99 -1.11
C ALA A 142 9.78 -12.83 -1.45
N VAL A 143 9.16 -12.90 -2.63
CA VAL A 143 8.20 -11.87 -3.06
C VAL A 143 6.86 -12.53 -3.37
N ALA A 144 5.80 -11.99 -2.80
CA ALA A 144 4.43 -12.33 -3.12
C ALA A 144 3.66 -11.03 -3.45
N LEU A 145 3.53 -10.73 -4.74
CA LEU A 145 2.85 -9.52 -5.19
C LEU A 145 1.37 -9.56 -4.79
N PRO A 146 0.78 -8.43 -4.35
CA PRO A 146 -0.65 -8.37 -4.09
C PRO A 146 -1.46 -8.67 -5.34
N GLY A 147 -2.48 -9.49 -5.18
CA GLY A 147 -3.48 -9.71 -6.21
C GLY A 147 -4.41 -8.50 -6.39
N THR A 148 -5.13 -8.49 -7.50
CA THR A 148 -6.12 -7.46 -7.79
C THR A 148 -7.42 -8.11 -8.20
N ASP A 149 -8.52 -7.75 -7.54
CA ASP A 149 -9.84 -8.25 -7.89
C ASP A 149 -10.34 -7.62 -9.21
N PRO A 150 -11.07 -8.37 -10.03
CA PRO A 150 -11.80 -7.81 -11.16
C PRO A 150 -12.77 -6.72 -10.67
N ALA A 151 -12.85 -5.63 -11.40
CA ALA A 151 -13.77 -4.55 -11.06
C ALA A 151 -14.48 -4.01 -12.31
N PRO A 152 -15.71 -3.47 -12.18
CA PRO A 152 -16.34 -2.73 -13.26
C PRO A 152 -15.48 -1.54 -13.68
N ALA A 153 -15.45 -1.26 -15.00
CA ALA A 153 -14.79 -0.05 -15.48
C ALA A 153 -15.46 1.20 -14.91
N ALA A 154 -14.63 2.19 -14.54
CA ALA A 154 -15.11 3.49 -14.12
C ALA A 154 -15.83 4.20 -15.28
N THR A 155 -16.93 4.89 -14.98
CA THR A 155 -17.67 5.69 -15.98
C THR A 155 -17.03 7.06 -16.18
N GLY A 156 -16.26 7.51 -15.21
CA GLY A 156 -15.64 8.83 -15.19
C GLY A 156 -16.62 9.98 -14.96
N SER A 157 -16.15 11.19 -15.10
CA SER A 157 -16.91 12.42 -14.82
C SER A 157 -16.69 13.51 -15.87
N THR A 158 -17.62 14.46 -15.92
CA THR A 158 -17.46 15.71 -16.67
C THR A 158 -17.84 16.88 -15.77
N PRO A 159 -16.88 17.75 -15.38
CA PRO A 159 -15.43 17.69 -15.70
C PRO A 159 -14.73 16.47 -15.09
N PRO A 160 -13.52 16.08 -15.57
CA PRO A 160 -12.77 14.96 -15.05
C PRO A 160 -12.57 15.03 -13.54
N ARG A 161 -12.70 13.89 -12.85
CA ARG A 161 -12.48 13.76 -11.41
C ARG A 161 -11.17 13.07 -11.10
N LEU A 162 -10.34 13.74 -10.33
CA LEU A 162 -9.05 13.25 -9.87
C LEU A 162 -9.24 12.62 -8.48
N LEU A 163 -8.76 11.40 -8.29
CA LEU A 163 -8.89 10.68 -7.02
C LEU A 163 -7.52 10.54 -6.37
N HIS A 164 -7.40 10.94 -5.10
CA HIS A 164 -6.29 10.57 -4.23
C HIS A 164 -6.87 9.71 -3.11
N LEU A 165 -6.59 8.41 -3.11
CA LEU A 165 -7.14 7.45 -2.16
C LEU A 165 -6.04 6.90 -1.26
N ALA A 166 -5.83 7.52 -0.10
CA ALA A 166 -4.82 7.17 0.89
C ALA A 166 -5.06 7.89 2.21
N SER A 167 -4.55 7.36 3.33
CA SER A 167 -4.50 8.10 4.60
C SER A 167 -3.83 9.46 4.41
N VAL A 168 -4.35 10.49 5.07
CA VAL A 168 -3.82 11.86 4.91
C VAL A 168 -2.60 12.04 5.81
N THR A 169 -1.42 11.84 5.21
CA THR A 169 -0.13 11.85 5.91
C THR A 169 0.97 12.43 5.01
N PRO A 170 2.07 12.98 5.59
CA PRO A 170 3.19 13.50 4.80
C PRO A 170 3.76 12.51 3.78
N ARG A 171 3.80 11.22 4.12
CA ARG A 171 4.29 10.17 3.22
C ARG A 171 3.49 10.05 1.93
N LYS A 172 2.19 10.39 1.96
CA LYS A 172 1.27 10.32 0.81
C LYS A 172 1.19 11.61 -0.01
N ASP A 173 1.84 12.68 0.45
CA ASP A 173 2.07 13.95 -0.25
C ASP A 173 0.81 14.68 -0.75
N GLN A 174 -0.24 14.76 0.07
CA GLN A 174 -1.43 15.54 -0.28
C GLN A 174 -1.13 17.04 -0.46
N LEU A 175 -0.13 17.59 0.23
CA LEU A 175 0.28 18.98 0.02
C LEU A 175 0.81 19.18 -1.40
N GLY A 176 1.73 18.34 -1.87
CA GLY A 176 2.23 18.39 -3.24
C GLY A 176 1.12 18.17 -4.28
N VAL A 177 0.12 17.31 -3.98
CA VAL A 177 -1.06 17.16 -4.83
C VAL A 177 -1.85 18.45 -4.93
N VAL A 178 -2.14 19.15 -3.82
CA VAL A 178 -2.89 20.42 -3.82
C VAL A 178 -2.09 21.52 -4.56
N GLU A 179 -0.79 21.61 -4.34
CA GLU A 179 0.09 22.54 -5.05
C GLU A 179 0.10 22.27 -6.56
N ALA A 180 0.18 21.01 -6.98
CA ALA A 180 0.10 20.63 -8.39
C ALA A 180 -1.27 20.95 -9.01
N LEU A 181 -2.36 20.73 -8.29
CA LEU A 181 -3.72 21.09 -8.71
C LEU A 181 -3.86 22.62 -8.87
N ALA A 182 -3.19 23.40 -8.02
CA ALA A 182 -3.15 24.86 -8.17
C ALA A 182 -2.44 25.30 -9.46
N LEU A 183 -1.44 24.56 -9.96
CA LEU A 183 -0.74 24.85 -11.21
C LEU A 183 -1.56 24.53 -12.46
N VAL A 184 -2.67 23.79 -12.34
CA VAL A 184 -3.55 23.40 -13.45
C VAL A 184 -4.97 23.94 -13.28
N GLN A 185 -5.16 25.07 -12.63
CA GLN A 185 -6.47 25.71 -12.40
C GLN A 185 -7.18 26.12 -13.70
N ASP A 186 -6.42 26.35 -14.76
CA ASP A 186 -6.92 26.66 -16.11
C ASP A 186 -7.65 25.48 -16.78
N LEU A 187 -7.42 24.25 -16.29
CA LEU A 187 -8.15 23.07 -16.77
C LEU A 187 -9.46 22.87 -15.96
N ALA A 188 -10.45 22.27 -16.61
CA ALA A 188 -11.66 21.85 -15.95
C ALA A 188 -11.43 20.49 -15.26
N TRP A 189 -11.50 20.43 -13.94
CA TRP A 189 -11.38 19.23 -13.11
C TRP A 189 -12.05 19.43 -11.74
N SER A 190 -12.33 18.33 -11.03
CA SER A 190 -12.57 18.30 -9.59
C SER A 190 -11.68 17.23 -8.96
N ALA A 191 -11.42 17.28 -7.65
CA ALA A 191 -10.57 16.31 -6.97
C ALA A 191 -11.17 15.86 -5.63
N ASP A 192 -11.02 14.58 -5.32
CA ASP A 192 -11.37 13.98 -4.05
C ASP A 192 -10.11 13.42 -3.38
N LEU A 193 -9.76 13.97 -2.21
CA LEU A 193 -8.73 13.43 -1.32
C LEU A 193 -9.45 12.59 -0.26
N VAL A 194 -9.43 11.27 -0.45
CA VAL A 194 -10.22 10.30 0.34
C VAL A 194 -9.29 9.48 1.22
N GLY A 195 -9.50 9.48 2.53
CA GLY A 195 -8.72 8.65 3.44
C GLY A 195 -8.86 9.02 4.90
N VAL A 196 -8.17 8.29 5.75
CA VAL A 196 -8.16 8.48 7.20
C VAL A 196 -7.55 9.85 7.53
N LEU A 197 -8.20 10.60 8.42
CA LEU A 197 -7.86 11.99 8.78
C LEU A 197 -7.28 12.12 10.20
N ASP A 198 -7.30 11.09 11.01
CA ASP A 198 -6.91 11.11 12.42
C ASP A 198 -5.48 10.61 12.69
N THR A 199 -4.80 10.10 11.66
CA THR A 199 -3.40 9.65 11.76
C THR A 199 -2.44 10.82 12.03
N ASP A 200 -2.61 11.95 11.34
CA ASP A 200 -1.85 13.19 11.53
C ASP A 200 -2.78 14.41 11.41
N PRO A 201 -3.48 14.80 12.48
CA PRO A 201 -4.42 15.90 12.45
C PRO A 201 -3.78 17.27 12.14
N GLU A 202 -2.48 17.44 12.40
CA GLU A 202 -1.78 18.67 12.06
C GLU A 202 -1.53 18.77 10.55
N TYR A 203 -1.10 17.68 9.94
CA TYR A 203 -0.93 17.61 8.51
C TYR A 203 -2.26 17.82 7.78
N VAL A 204 -3.35 17.21 8.26
CA VAL A 204 -4.71 17.42 7.72
C VAL A 204 -5.11 18.90 7.76
N ARG A 205 -4.87 19.60 8.88
CA ARG A 205 -5.14 21.06 8.97
C ARG A 205 -4.30 21.86 7.98
N ARG A 206 -3.04 21.47 7.77
CA ARG A 206 -2.17 22.11 6.77
C ARG A 206 -2.68 21.90 5.36
N VAL A 207 -3.11 20.67 5.01
CA VAL A 207 -3.70 20.36 3.70
C VAL A 207 -4.95 21.22 3.46
N GLN A 208 -5.87 21.28 4.43
CA GLN A 208 -7.07 22.11 4.32
C GLN A 208 -6.71 23.60 4.15
N ALA A 209 -5.82 24.12 4.96
CA ALA A 209 -5.39 25.53 4.85
C ALA A 209 -4.73 25.82 3.49
N THR A 210 -4.03 24.87 2.90
CA THR A 210 -3.42 25.00 1.57
C THR A 210 -4.50 25.04 0.47
N ILE A 211 -5.52 24.17 0.57
CA ILE A 211 -6.69 24.18 -0.33
C ILE A 211 -7.38 25.56 -0.31
N ASP A 212 -7.66 26.07 0.91
CA ASP A 212 -8.32 27.35 1.09
C ASP A 212 -7.45 28.51 0.60
N GLY A 213 -6.12 28.46 0.87
CA GLY A 213 -5.15 29.47 0.46
C GLY A 213 -5.00 29.62 -1.07
N TYR A 214 -5.18 28.53 -1.82
CA TYR A 214 -5.22 28.56 -3.29
C TYR A 214 -6.62 28.85 -3.86
N GLY A 215 -7.65 28.99 -3.01
CA GLY A 215 -9.04 29.22 -3.46
C GLY A 215 -9.65 28.02 -4.15
N LEU A 216 -9.25 26.80 -3.75
CA LEU A 216 -9.66 25.54 -4.41
C LEU A 216 -10.77 24.78 -3.66
N SER A 217 -11.35 25.35 -2.61
CA SER A 217 -12.34 24.70 -1.73
C SER A 217 -13.60 24.22 -2.46
N GLU A 218 -13.97 24.84 -3.60
CA GLU A 218 -15.09 24.40 -4.44
C GLU A 218 -14.72 23.27 -5.41
N ARG A 219 -13.43 22.99 -5.59
CA ARG A 219 -12.92 22.00 -6.55
C ARG A 219 -12.27 20.80 -5.90
N ILE A 220 -11.74 20.93 -4.68
CA ILE A 220 -11.07 19.88 -3.93
C ILE A 220 -11.90 19.56 -2.70
N ARG A 221 -12.24 18.28 -2.53
CA ARG A 221 -12.89 17.77 -1.33
C ARG A 221 -11.90 16.90 -0.55
N LEU A 222 -11.61 17.31 0.68
CA LEU A 222 -10.90 16.47 1.65
C LEU A 222 -11.95 15.71 2.46
N THR A 223 -12.03 14.39 2.26
CA THR A 223 -13.04 13.54 2.89
C THR A 223 -12.40 12.49 3.80
N GLY A 224 -13.17 11.98 4.75
CA GLY A 224 -12.76 10.83 5.55
C GLY A 224 -12.64 9.54 4.72
N PRO A 225 -12.38 8.40 5.37
CA PRO A 225 -12.27 7.11 4.69
C PRO A 225 -13.61 6.72 4.04
N ALA A 226 -13.51 6.16 2.84
CA ALA A 226 -14.66 5.64 2.13
C ALA A 226 -14.63 4.10 2.10
N THR A 227 -15.78 3.47 2.32
CA THR A 227 -15.98 2.02 2.24
C THR A 227 -17.27 1.68 1.51
N GLY A 228 -17.44 0.44 1.11
CA GLY A 228 -18.70 -0.06 0.52
C GLY A 228 -19.18 0.78 -0.66
N ALA A 229 -20.40 1.32 -0.60
CA ALA A 229 -21.02 2.08 -1.68
C ALA A 229 -20.31 3.41 -1.96
N ALA A 230 -19.81 4.09 -0.91
CA ALA A 230 -19.09 5.36 -1.06
C ALA A 230 -17.76 5.17 -1.80
N LEU A 231 -16.99 4.12 -1.49
CA LEU A 231 -15.75 3.78 -2.20
C LEU A 231 -16.03 3.40 -3.65
N ARG A 232 -17.08 2.60 -3.90
CA ARG A 232 -17.47 2.27 -5.28
C ARG A 232 -17.83 3.52 -6.09
N ALA A 233 -18.57 4.46 -5.50
CA ALA A 233 -18.94 5.71 -6.17
C ALA A 233 -17.72 6.61 -6.44
N ALA A 234 -16.74 6.65 -5.53
CA ALA A 234 -15.50 7.39 -5.74
C ALA A 234 -14.71 6.81 -6.93
N TRP A 235 -14.61 5.49 -7.01
CA TRP A 235 -13.95 4.80 -8.13
C TRP A 235 -14.70 4.97 -9.45
N ASP A 236 -16.04 4.84 -9.43
CA ASP A 236 -16.86 4.96 -10.64
C ASP A 236 -16.74 6.33 -11.30
N ALA A 237 -16.59 7.37 -10.48
CA ALA A 237 -16.45 8.75 -10.95
C ALA A 237 -15.00 9.14 -11.30
N ALA A 238 -13.99 8.31 -11.03
CA ALA A 238 -12.59 8.66 -11.18
C ALA A 238 -12.12 8.61 -12.64
N ASP A 239 -11.39 9.64 -13.07
CA ASP A 239 -10.73 9.73 -14.38
C ASP A 239 -9.21 9.60 -14.30
N LEU A 240 -8.61 9.86 -13.13
CA LEU A 240 -7.18 9.77 -12.88
C LEU A 240 -6.91 9.55 -11.40
N LEU A 241 -6.10 8.55 -11.06
CA LEU A 241 -5.57 8.37 -9.70
C LEU A 241 -4.28 9.17 -9.53
N LEU A 242 -4.16 9.88 -8.41
CA LEU A 242 -2.93 10.57 -8.01
C LEU A 242 -2.37 9.90 -6.75
N LEU A 243 -1.19 9.30 -6.84
CA LEU A 243 -0.48 8.68 -5.70
C LEU A 243 1.02 9.01 -5.76
N PRO A 244 1.43 10.29 -5.69
CA PRO A 244 2.84 10.71 -5.78
C PRO A 244 3.57 10.52 -4.44
N SER A 245 3.29 9.42 -3.73
CA SER A 245 3.82 9.14 -2.40
C SER A 245 5.34 9.14 -2.36
N HIS A 246 5.91 9.59 -1.24
CA HIS A 246 7.35 9.54 -0.98
C HIS A 246 7.85 8.10 -0.74
N ALA A 247 7.00 7.23 -0.20
CA ALA A 247 7.29 5.82 0.01
C ALA A 247 6.01 4.97 -0.13
N GLU A 248 6.12 3.90 -0.88
CA GLU A 248 5.12 2.85 -1.07
C GLU A 248 5.82 1.52 -1.25
N THR A 249 5.34 0.49 -0.61
CA THR A 249 5.81 -0.88 -0.84
C THR A 249 5.15 -1.51 -2.08
N TRP A 250 3.89 -1.14 -2.37
CA TRP A 250 3.16 -1.53 -3.58
C TRP A 250 2.18 -0.45 -4.03
N GLY A 251 1.23 -0.06 -3.18
CA GLY A 251 0.13 0.82 -3.54
C GLY A 251 -1.02 0.06 -4.22
N LEU A 252 -1.79 -0.73 -3.45
CA LEU A 252 -2.96 -1.50 -3.92
C LEU A 252 -3.91 -0.67 -4.76
N VAL A 253 -4.12 0.59 -4.39
CA VAL A 253 -4.99 1.52 -5.12
C VAL A 253 -4.55 1.77 -6.57
N VAL A 254 -3.26 1.59 -6.90
CA VAL A 254 -2.76 1.71 -8.27
C VAL A 254 -3.31 0.58 -9.14
N THR A 255 -3.18 -0.66 -8.69
CA THR A 255 -3.71 -1.80 -9.44
C THR A 255 -5.23 -1.84 -9.43
N GLU A 256 -5.88 -1.35 -8.35
CA GLU A 256 -7.32 -1.14 -8.31
C GLU A 256 -7.82 -0.11 -9.34
N ALA A 257 -7.06 0.97 -9.56
CA ALA A 257 -7.34 1.95 -10.61
C ALA A 257 -7.23 1.32 -12.00
N LEU A 258 -6.11 0.62 -12.25
CA LEU A 258 -5.87 -0.05 -13.54
C LEU A 258 -6.94 -1.10 -13.86
N ALA A 259 -7.40 -1.86 -12.85
CA ALA A 259 -8.49 -2.83 -13.00
C ALA A 259 -9.83 -2.17 -13.42
N ARG A 260 -9.98 -0.87 -13.15
CA ARG A 260 -11.17 -0.06 -13.49
C ARG A 260 -10.99 0.80 -14.74
N GLY A 261 -9.87 0.67 -15.45
CA GLY A 261 -9.59 1.49 -16.61
C GLY A 261 -9.16 2.92 -16.27
N VAL A 262 -8.76 3.19 -15.03
CA VAL A 262 -8.33 4.52 -14.55
C VAL A 262 -6.81 4.59 -14.58
N PRO A 263 -6.21 5.54 -15.32
CA PRO A 263 -4.77 5.78 -15.30
C PRO A 263 -4.31 6.30 -13.93
N ALA A 264 -3.00 6.12 -13.63
CA ALA A 264 -2.46 6.58 -12.36
C ALA A 264 -1.17 7.40 -12.53
N VAL A 265 -0.97 8.42 -11.67
CA VAL A 265 0.32 9.09 -11.49
C VAL A 265 0.90 8.67 -10.15
N VAL A 266 2.12 8.14 -10.16
CA VAL A 266 2.77 7.57 -8.98
C VAL A 266 4.15 8.16 -8.72
N GLY A 267 4.65 8.02 -7.49
CA GLY A 267 5.98 8.45 -7.10
C GLY A 267 7.10 7.57 -7.68
N LEU A 268 8.11 8.20 -8.27
CA LEU A 268 9.33 7.57 -8.78
C LEU A 268 10.11 6.88 -7.65
N GLY A 269 10.68 5.70 -7.94
CA GLY A 269 11.54 4.98 -7.00
C GLY A 269 10.80 4.35 -5.83
N THR A 270 9.50 4.10 -5.97
CA THR A 270 8.65 3.43 -4.96
C THR A 270 8.05 2.15 -5.52
N GLY A 271 7.51 1.30 -4.65
CA GLY A 271 6.75 0.11 -5.08
C GLY A 271 5.49 0.45 -5.89
N ALA A 272 4.98 1.68 -5.81
CA ALA A 272 3.87 2.13 -6.65
C ALA A 272 4.26 2.23 -8.13
N GLU A 273 5.53 2.52 -8.44
CA GLU A 273 6.06 2.45 -9.81
C GLU A 273 6.05 1.01 -10.33
N GLU A 274 6.41 0.03 -9.47
CA GLU A 274 6.32 -1.39 -9.80
C GLU A 274 4.87 -1.83 -10.01
N ALA A 275 3.93 -1.39 -9.16
CA ALA A 275 2.50 -1.68 -9.28
C ALA A 275 1.90 -1.10 -10.58
N LEU A 276 2.25 0.13 -10.93
CA LEU A 276 1.87 0.75 -12.21
C LEU A 276 2.40 -0.10 -13.37
N GLY A 277 3.67 -0.40 -13.34
CA GLY A 277 4.34 -1.24 -14.32
C GLY A 277 4.29 -0.68 -15.74
N ARG A 278 4.47 -1.59 -16.70
CA ARG A 278 4.40 -1.31 -18.14
C ARG A 278 3.61 -2.42 -18.83
N THR A 279 2.96 -2.10 -19.92
CA THR A 279 2.39 -3.11 -20.82
C THR A 279 3.53 -3.92 -21.47
N ARG A 280 3.21 -5.07 -22.05
CA ARG A 280 4.18 -5.88 -22.84
C ARG A 280 4.81 -5.09 -23.99
N ALA A 281 4.13 -4.09 -24.52
CA ALA A 281 4.66 -3.17 -25.53
C ALA A 281 5.53 -2.04 -24.94
N GLY A 282 5.71 -1.99 -23.61
CA GLY A 282 6.53 -1.01 -22.91
C GLY A 282 5.81 0.32 -22.59
N ALA A 283 4.53 0.46 -22.92
CA ALA A 283 3.76 1.67 -22.59
C ALA A 283 3.48 1.75 -21.09
N ILE A 284 3.47 2.97 -20.54
CA ILE A 284 3.14 3.23 -19.13
C ILE A 284 1.64 3.56 -19.04
N PRO A 285 0.86 2.89 -18.17
CA PRO A 285 -0.58 3.14 -18.02
C PRO A 285 -0.87 4.35 -17.10
N GLY A 286 -0.08 5.40 -17.23
CA GLY A 286 -0.11 6.60 -16.42
C GLY A 286 1.16 7.41 -16.53
N ALA A 287 1.65 7.93 -15.41
CA ALA A 287 2.93 8.63 -15.34
C ALA A 287 3.67 8.33 -14.03
N VAL A 288 4.99 8.48 -14.07
CA VAL A 288 5.87 8.39 -12.90
C VAL A 288 6.50 9.76 -12.70
N VAL A 289 6.43 10.32 -11.49
CA VAL A 289 6.92 11.67 -11.17
C VAL A 289 7.81 11.64 -9.93
N PRO A 290 8.82 12.52 -9.83
CA PRO A 290 9.59 12.64 -8.59
C PRO A 290 8.67 13.01 -7.43
N PRO A 291 8.74 12.32 -6.28
CA PRO A 291 7.99 12.71 -5.08
C PRO A 291 8.36 14.12 -4.63
N GLY A 292 7.38 14.91 -4.18
CA GLY A 292 7.60 16.30 -3.77
C GLY A 292 7.89 17.28 -4.91
N ASP A 293 7.57 16.91 -6.18
CA ASP A 293 7.66 17.81 -7.33
C ASP A 293 6.26 18.13 -7.90
N PRO A 294 5.58 19.17 -7.38
CA PRO A 294 4.27 19.59 -7.86
C PRO A 294 4.25 19.99 -9.34
N ALA A 295 5.37 20.50 -9.87
CA ALA A 295 5.45 20.91 -11.27
C ALA A 295 5.47 19.70 -12.20
N ALA A 296 6.22 18.67 -11.87
CA ALA A 296 6.21 17.39 -12.61
C ALA A 296 4.83 16.71 -12.56
N LEU A 297 4.18 16.72 -11.38
CA LEU A 297 2.83 16.20 -11.21
C LEU A 297 1.80 17.00 -12.04
N ALA A 298 1.87 18.32 -12.05
CA ALA A 298 1.03 19.19 -12.88
C ALA A 298 1.23 18.93 -14.38
N ALA A 299 2.48 18.75 -14.81
CA ALA A 299 2.78 18.43 -16.22
C ALA A 299 2.18 17.07 -16.63
N ALA A 300 2.29 16.04 -15.75
CA ALA A 300 1.67 14.74 -15.97
C ALA A 300 0.14 14.85 -16.07
N MET A 301 -0.50 15.60 -15.17
CA MET A 301 -1.95 15.85 -15.24
C MET A 301 -2.37 16.51 -16.55
N ARG A 302 -1.63 17.52 -17.03
CA ARG A 302 -1.92 18.19 -18.31
C ARG A 302 -1.84 17.24 -19.51
N ASP A 303 -0.84 16.36 -19.53
CA ASP A 303 -0.72 15.35 -20.60
C ASP A 303 -1.86 14.33 -20.52
N LEU A 304 -2.09 13.74 -19.36
CA LEU A 304 -3.04 12.64 -19.18
C LEU A 304 -4.52 13.07 -19.28
N LEU A 305 -4.85 14.31 -18.96
CA LEU A 305 -6.19 14.88 -19.15
C LEU A 305 -6.39 15.53 -20.52
N GLY A 306 -5.32 15.66 -21.29
CA GLY A 306 -5.30 16.32 -22.59
C GLY A 306 -4.72 15.44 -23.71
N PRO A 307 -3.59 15.84 -24.33
CA PRO A 307 -3.08 15.18 -25.55
C PRO A 307 -2.71 13.69 -25.38
N GLY A 308 -2.31 13.29 -24.18
CA GLY A 308 -1.92 11.91 -23.86
C GLY A 308 -3.08 10.97 -23.52
N ARG A 309 -4.32 11.47 -23.39
CA ARG A 309 -5.45 10.72 -22.86
C ARG A 309 -5.70 9.39 -23.59
N ASP A 310 -5.86 9.43 -24.90
CA ASP A 310 -6.18 8.22 -25.67
C ASP A 310 -5.06 7.18 -25.58
N ARG A 311 -3.81 7.65 -25.64
CA ARG A 311 -2.62 6.78 -25.50
C ARG A 311 -2.58 6.09 -24.16
N VAL A 312 -2.83 6.83 -23.07
CA VAL A 312 -2.78 6.26 -21.73
C VAL A 312 -3.94 5.31 -21.47
N LEU A 313 -5.15 5.60 -21.95
CA LEU A 313 -6.30 4.70 -21.79
C LEU A 313 -6.08 3.36 -22.50
N ALA A 314 -5.46 3.36 -23.68
CA ALA A 314 -5.06 2.13 -24.36
C ALA A 314 -4.06 1.32 -23.50
N ALA A 315 -3.03 1.98 -22.92
CA ALA A 315 -2.06 1.33 -22.05
C ALA A 315 -2.70 0.79 -20.75
N VAL A 316 -3.66 1.51 -20.17
CA VAL A 316 -4.42 1.06 -18.97
C VAL A 316 -5.24 -0.18 -19.30
N HIS A 317 -5.92 -0.20 -20.45
CA HIS A 317 -6.69 -1.37 -20.89
C HIS A 317 -5.79 -2.61 -20.99
N ASP A 318 -4.66 -2.50 -21.70
CA ASP A 318 -3.72 -3.61 -21.87
C ASP A 318 -3.16 -4.08 -20.52
N ARG A 319 -2.70 -3.14 -19.69
CA ARG A 319 -2.11 -3.46 -18.37
C ARG A 319 -3.14 -4.08 -17.41
N GLY A 320 -4.40 -3.62 -17.45
CA GLY A 320 -5.48 -4.16 -16.64
C GLY A 320 -5.73 -5.66 -16.87
N GLN A 321 -5.46 -6.16 -18.09
CA GLN A 321 -5.55 -7.60 -18.42
C GLN A 321 -4.37 -8.42 -17.87
N GLU A 322 -3.27 -7.76 -17.49
CA GLU A 322 -2.03 -8.41 -17.06
C GLU A 322 -1.84 -8.38 -15.53
N LEU A 323 -2.81 -7.83 -14.78
CA LEU A 323 -2.74 -7.75 -13.32
C LEU A 323 -2.80 -9.15 -12.67
N SER A 324 -1.89 -9.38 -11.73
CA SER A 324 -1.90 -10.60 -10.90
C SER A 324 -3.18 -10.71 -10.11
N ARG A 325 -3.64 -11.94 -9.84
CA ARG A 325 -4.82 -12.24 -9.04
C ARG A 325 -4.41 -12.81 -7.69
N TRP A 326 -5.29 -12.71 -6.69
CA TRP A 326 -5.02 -13.22 -5.35
C TRP A 326 -4.64 -14.71 -5.29
N PRO A 327 -5.19 -15.60 -6.14
CA PRO A 327 -4.69 -16.98 -6.22
C PRO A 327 -3.22 -17.12 -6.65
N ASP A 328 -2.68 -16.15 -7.41
CA ASP A 328 -1.26 -16.13 -7.77
C ASP A 328 -0.42 -15.75 -6.54
N THR A 329 -0.81 -14.68 -5.83
CA THR A 329 -0.22 -14.31 -4.52
C THR A 329 -0.19 -15.47 -3.55
N ALA A 330 -1.31 -16.22 -3.46
CA ALA A 330 -1.41 -17.38 -2.57
C ALA A 330 -0.42 -18.50 -2.94
N ARG A 331 -0.18 -18.75 -4.24
CA ARG A 331 0.82 -19.73 -4.70
C ARG A 331 2.23 -19.29 -4.37
N ASP A 332 2.55 -17.99 -4.59
CA ASP A 332 3.87 -17.43 -4.27
C ASP A 332 4.16 -17.55 -2.77
N VAL A 333 3.17 -17.25 -1.92
CA VAL A 333 3.30 -17.42 -0.46
C VAL A 333 3.49 -18.86 -0.09
N LEU A 334 2.70 -19.80 -0.65
CA LEU A 334 2.88 -21.23 -0.36
C LEU A 334 4.25 -21.76 -0.78
N GLU A 335 4.81 -21.24 -1.87
CA GLU A 335 6.17 -21.56 -2.28
C GLU A 335 7.20 -21.03 -1.30
N ALA A 336 7.01 -19.81 -0.83
CA ALA A 336 7.92 -19.13 0.10
C ALA A 336 7.96 -19.76 1.50
N VAL A 337 6.87 -20.43 1.96
CA VAL A 337 6.77 -21.00 3.32
C VAL A 337 7.04 -22.54 3.36
N ARG A 338 7.34 -23.17 2.24
CA ARG A 338 7.73 -24.59 2.17
C ARG A 338 9.12 -24.83 2.74
#